data_e0e22377e0e439dcad11f7c5f27c1d3b
#
_entry.id   e0e22377e0e439dcad11f7c5f27c1d3b
#
_cell.length_a   1.000
_cell.length_b   1.000
_cell.length_c   1.000
_cell.angle_alpha   90.00
_cell.angle_beta   90.00
_cell.angle_gamma   90.00
#
_symmetry.space_group_name_H-M   'P 1'
#
loop_
_entity.id
_entity.type
_entity.pdbx_description
1 polymer ?
#
loop_
_entity_poly.entity_id
_entity_poly.type
_entity_poly.pdbx_seq_one_letter_code
_entity_poly.pdbx_strand_id
1 'polypeptide(L)'
;MKKWLVGLWALMMTTMSLAQDKPAYAIFNGQGKPLKYKKVLRILEEGEVICFGELHNNPIAHWLELEILRDLTEVKGAAQMVVGAEMLETNQQEGLDQYLKGEVEKKVWTQSTDLWSNHDTDYQPVVDFCKQEGIPFIATNIPRTYARKVSREGIASLDSLPDEEKALMVNLPFPIDFDLPSYAKMKEMMGGHAHGGMAENFVSAQAIKDATMADRILKNWKEGKVFYHMNGSYHSDDKEGILWYVAKGAPDATLKNISVVEQADISELSKEYLGKADIMIVVPNSMTKTYLTGFE
;
A
#
# COMPACT_ATOMS: atom_id res chain seq x y z
N MET A 1 41.47 -7.65 -63.99
CA MET A 1 40.08 -7.94 -63.61
C MET A 1 40.04 -8.53 -62.20
N LYS A 2 40.07 -7.67 -61.17
CA LYS A 2 39.92 -8.08 -59.73
C LYS A 2 39.76 -6.77 -58.93
N LYS A 3 38.61 -6.16 -58.88
CA LYS A 3 38.28 -5.07 -57.97
C LYS A 3 36.78 -4.78 -58.02
N TRP A 4 35.95 -5.72 -57.56
CA TRP A 4 34.48 -5.47 -57.37
C TRP A 4 33.85 -6.51 -56.46
N LEU A 5 34.38 -6.75 -55.26
CA LEU A 5 33.76 -7.67 -54.26
C LEU A 5 33.97 -7.25 -52.82
N VAL A 6 34.18 -5.95 -52.55
CA VAL A 6 34.38 -5.46 -51.16
C VAL A 6 33.24 -4.53 -50.70
N GLY A 7 32.27 -4.23 -51.57
CA GLY A 7 31.20 -3.23 -51.29
C GLY A 7 29.89 -3.77 -50.72
N LEU A 8 29.71 -5.07 -50.46
CA LEU A 8 28.38 -5.62 -50.10
C LEU A 8 28.27 -6.14 -48.66
N TRP A 9 29.30 -6.00 -47.82
CA TRP A 9 29.27 -6.46 -46.41
C TRP A 9 29.08 -5.34 -45.38
N ALA A 10 29.00 -4.08 -45.79
CA ALA A 10 28.86 -2.92 -44.89
C ALA A 10 27.40 -2.43 -44.70
N LEU A 11 26.42 -3.06 -45.38
CA LEU A 11 25.03 -2.58 -45.35
C LEU A 11 24.03 -3.55 -44.66
N MET A 12 24.51 -4.53 -43.90
CA MET A 12 23.68 -5.50 -43.21
C MET A 12 23.74 -5.42 -41.68
N MET A 13 24.24 -4.31 -41.11
CA MET A 13 24.35 -4.13 -39.66
C MET A 13 23.52 -2.98 -39.10
N THR A 14 22.48 -2.49 -39.76
CA THR A 14 21.70 -1.38 -39.22
C THR A 14 20.19 -1.57 -39.22
N THR A 15 19.72 -2.80 -39.06
CA THR A 15 18.32 -3.00 -38.68
C THR A 15 18.18 -4.14 -37.67
N MET A 16 19.02 -4.20 -36.65
CA MET A 16 18.59 -4.80 -35.43
C MET A 16 17.63 -3.85 -34.75
N SER A 17 16.40 -4.06 -35.13
CA SER A 17 15.20 -3.46 -34.63
C SER A 17 15.26 -3.16 -33.15
N LEU A 18 14.94 -1.94 -32.82
CA LEU A 18 14.54 -1.36 -31.54
C LEU A 18 13.29 -2.03 -30.92
N ALA A 19 13.06 -3.31 -31.11
CA ALA A 19 12.13 -4.06 -30.29
C ALA A 19 12.81 -4.37 -28.96
N GLN A 20 12.89 -3.39 -28.09
CA GLN A 20 13.24 -3.63 -26.70
C GLN A 20 12.09 -4.42 -26.05
N ASP A 21 12.43 -5.44 -25.27
CA ASP A 21 11.47 -6.06 -24.34
C ASP A 21 10.84 -4.95 -23.50
N LYS A 22 9.50 -5.02 -23.35
CA LYS A 22 8.75 -4.07 -22.52
C LYS A 22 8.20 -4.80 -21.30
N PRO A 23 9.01 -5.03 -20.26
CA PRO A 23 8.53 -5.63 -19.04
C PRO A 23 7.49 -4.72 -18.38
N ALA A 24 6.42 -5.32 -17.82
CA ALA A 24 5.37 -4.58 -17.13
C ALA A 24 5.82 -4.08 -15.76
N TYR A 25 6.81 -4.72 -15.16
CA TYR A 25 7.42 -4.34 -13.89
C TYR A 25 8.81 -4.95 -13.73
N ALA A 26 9.56 -4.42 -12.78
CA ALA A 26 10.80 -5.01 -12.27
C ALA A 26 10.79 -5.01 -10.75
N ILE A 27 11.51 -5.94 -10.12
CA ILE A 27 11.56 -6.05 -8.66
C ILE A 27 13.01 -5.93 -8.20
N PHE A 28 13.20 -5.15 -7.15
CA PHE A 28 14.50 -4.94 -6.51
C PHE A 28 14.39 -5.11 -4.99
N ASN A 29 15.50 -5.37 -4.32
CA ASN A 29 15.56 -5.17 -2.88
C ASN A 29 15.78 -3.68 -2.57
N GLY A 30 15.70 -3.28 -1.29
CA GLY A 30 15.89 -1.91 -0.86
C GLY A 30 17.26 -1.30 -1.22
N GLN A 31 18.28 -2.11 -1.55
CA GLN A 31 19.59 -1.67 -2.01
C GLN A 31 19.69 -1.56 -3.54
N GLY A 32 18.58 -1.73 -4.26
CA GLY A 32 18.55 -1.64 -5.72
C GLY A 32 19.05 -2.89 -6.46
N LYS A 33 19.27 -4.02 -5.76
CA LYS A 33 19.65 -5.27 -6.41
C LYS A 33 18.43 -5.98 -6.99
N PRO A 34 18.42 -6.36 -8.28
CA PRO A 34 17.30 -7.07 -8.89
C PRO A 34 16.94 -8.35 -8.16
N LEU A 35 15.65 -8.59 -7.99
CA LEU A 35 15.08 -9.78 -7.38
C LEU A 35 14.23 -10.56 -8.38
N LYS A 36 14.30 -11.89 -8.31
CA LYS A 36 13.31 -12.77 -8.95
C LYS A 36 12.11 -12.92 -8.00
N TYR A 37 10.91 -13.03 -8.53
CA TYR A 37 9.66 -13.18 -7.78
C TYR A 37 9.73 -14.24 -6.66
N LYS A 38 10.27 -15.42 -6.94
CA LYS A 38 10.48 -16.47 -5.92
C LYS A 38 11.33 -16.00 -4.72
N LYS A 39 12.24 -15.04 -4.91
CA LYS A 39 13.04 -14.49 -3.80
C LYS A 39 12.22 -13.50 -2.98
N VAL A 40 11.29 -12.79 -3.63
CA VAL A 40 10.32 -11.91 -2.94
C VAL A 40 9.53 -12.73 -1.92
N LEU A 41 8.92 -13.83 -2.33
CA LEU A 41 8.14 -14.69 -1.43
C LEU A 41 8.96 -15.17 -0.23
N ARG A 42 10.21 -15.60 -0.44
CA ARG A 42 11.08 -16.01 0.67
C ARG A 42 11.38 -14.90 1.68
N ILE A 43 11.47 -13.64 1.22
CA ILE A 43 11.66 -12.50 2.11
C ILE A 43 10.37 -12.24 2.91
N LEU A 44 9.23 -12.35 2.27
CA LEU A 44 7.92 -12.11 2.89
C LEU A 44 7.49 -13.24 3.82
N GLU A 45 7.88 -14.47 3.54
CA GLU A 45 7.64 -15.62 4.44
C GLU A 45 8.19 -15.43 5.86
N GLU A 46 9.22 -14.60 6.02
CA GLU A 46 9.78 -14.26 7.34
C GLU A 46 8.94 -13.18 8.06
N GLY A 47 8.05 -12.47 7.35
CA GLY A 47 7.27 -11.36 7.90
C GLY A 47 6.05 -11.84 8.69
N GLU A 48 5.77 -11.16 9.79
CA GLU A 48 4.56 -11.34 10.60
C GLU A 48 3.56 -10.22 10.34
N VAL A 49 4.04 -9.00 10.07
CA VAL A 49 3.24 -7.90 9.54
C VAL A 49 3.88 -7.44 8.24
N ILE A 50 3.13 -7.49 7.16
CA ILE A 50 3.58 -7.16 5.80
C ILE A 50 2.70 -6.03 5.29
N CYS A 51 3.30 -4.86 5.01
CA CYS A 51 2.62 -3.77 4.32
C CYS A 51 2.95 -3.80 2.84
N PHE A 52 1.91 -3.83 2.00
CA PHE A 52 2.04 -3.61 0.56
C PHE A 52 1.68 -2.17 0.26
N GLY A 53 2.71 -1.36 -0.02
CA GLY A 53 2.59 0.05 -0.38
C GLY A 53 2.31 0.20 -1.87
N GLU A 54 1.07 0.47 -2.22
CA GLU A 54 0.60 0.58 -3.60
C GLU A 54 0.64 2.01 -4.16
N LEU A 55 0.43 2.09 -5.46
CA LEU A 55 -0.02 3.28 -6.18
C LEU A 55 -1.49 3.04 -6.50
N HIS A 56 -2.40 3.75 -5.87
CA HIS A 56 -3.85 3.52 -5.86
C HIS A 56 -4.53 3.39 -7.23
N ASN A 57 -3.89 3.82 -8.29
CA ASN A 57 -4.41 3.76 -9.65
C ASN A 57 -3.55 2.93 -10.62
N ASN A 58 -2.69 2.07 -10.09
CA ASN A 58 -1.79 1.26 -10.91
C ASN A 58 -2.24 -0.19 -10.99
N PRO A 59 -2.70 -0.67 -12.16
CA PRO A 59 -3.26 -2.02 -12.30
C PRO A 59 -2.24 -3.14 -12.04
N ILE A 60 -0.94 -2.87 -12.23
CA ILE A 60 0.11 -3.86 -11.93
C ILE A 60 0.31 -4.00 -10.42
N ALA A 61 0.21 -2.89 -9.66
CA ALA A 61 0.25 -2.95 -8.21
C ALA A 61 -0.89 -3.84 -7.67
N HIS A 62 -2.13 -3.57 -8.07
CA HIS A 62 -3.30 -4.34 -7.61
C HIS A 62 -3.27 -5.81 -8.03
N TRP A 63 -2.78 -6.10 -9.23
CA TRP A 63 -2.57 -7.49 -9.64
C TRP A 63 -1.54 -8.18 -8.75
N LEU A 64 -0.39 -7.54 -8.46
CA LEU A 64 0.67 -8.12 -7.62
C LEU A 64 0.27 -8.23 -6.15
N GLU A 65 -0.58 -7.34 -5.63
CA GLU A 65 -1.17 -7.47 -4.30
C GLU A 65 -1.90 -8.79 -4.13
N LEU A 66 -2.76 -9.12 -5.09
CA LEU A 66 -3.52 -10.36 -5.07
C LEU A 66 -2.63 -11.59 -5.30
N GLU A 67 -1.69 -11.54 -6.26
CA GLU A 67 -0.81 -12.68 -6.56
C GLU A 67 0.12 -12.99 -5.37
N ILE A 68 0.71 -11.96 -4.76
CA ILE A 68 1.55 -12.16 -3.57
C ILE A 68 0.74 -12.70 -2.39
N LEU A 69 -0.49 -12.21 -2.19
CA LEU A 69 -1.37 -12.73 -1.15
C LEU A 69 -1.72 -14.21 -1.38
N ARG A 70 -2.03 -14.60 -2.62
CA ARG A 70 -2.32 -15.99 -3.01
C ARG A 70 -1.14 -16.90 -2.70
N ASP A 71 0.04 -16.52 -3.17
CA ASP A 71 1.25 -17.31 -2.99
C ASP A 71 1.67 -17.41 -1.51
N LEU A 72 1.53 -16.33 -0.74
CA LEU A 72 1.75 -16.38 0.71
C LEU A 72 0.73 -17.27 1.41
N THR A 73 -0.53 -17.25 0.96
CA THR A 73 -1.59 -18.10 1.50
C THR A 73 -1.32 -19.58 1.20
N GLU A 74 -0.81 -19.90 0.00
CA GLU A 74 -0.42 -21.27 -0.36
C GLU A 74 0.71 -21.78 0.54
N VAL A 75 1.71 -20.94 0.84
CA VAL A 75 2.86 -21.32 1.67
C VAL A 75 2.53 -21.38 3.16
N LYS A 76 1.80 -20.39 3.69
CA LYS A 76 1.51 -20.26 5.12
C LYS A 76 0.26 -21.01 5.56
N GLY A 77 -0.70 -21.21 4.66
CA GLY A 77 -2.05 -21.68 4.92
C GLY A 77 -3.00 -20.55 5.30
N ALA A 78 -4.23 -20.58 4.75
CA ALA A 78 -5.24 -19.54 4.96
C ALA A 78 -5.52 -19.28 6.45
N ALA A 79 -5.50 -20.30 7.29
CA ALA A 79 -5.70 -20.18 8.74
C ALA A 79 -4.62 -19.33 9.45
N GLN A 80 -3.47 -19.10 8.84
CA GLN A 80 -2.40 -18.24 9.38
C GLN A 80 -2.48 -16.82 8.87
N MET A 81 -3.34 -16.53 7.89
CA MET A 81 -3.43 -15.21 7.27
C MET A 81 -4.53 -14.36 7.91
N VAL A 82 -4.26 -13.06 8.00
CA VAL A 82 -5.23 -11.99 8.21
C VAL A 82 -4.93 -10.92 7.18
N VAL A 83 -5.94 -10.37 6.55
CA VAL A 83 -5.78 -9.30 5.55
C VAL A 83 -6.40 -8.01 6.06
N GLY A 84 -5.86 -6.88 5.71
CA GLY A 84 -6.43 -5.57 6.01
C GLY A 84 -6.13 -4.58 4.88
N ALA A 85 -6.95 -3.53 4.78
CA ALA A 85 -6.77 -2.52 3.75
C ALA A 85 -7.14 -1.12 4.23
N GLU A 86 -6.31 -0.14 3.81
CA GLU A 86 -6.60 1.29 3.94
C GLU A 86 -7.90 1.70 3.26
N MET A 87 -8.23 1.07 2.14
CA MET A 87 -9.36 1.41 1.30
C MET A 87 -10.72 1.08 1.91
N LEU A 88 -10.72 0.40 3.06
CA LEU A 88 -11.92 0.13 3.85
C LEU A 88 -11.84 0.83 5.21
N GLU A 89 -12.87 1.62 5.49
CA GLU A 89 -13.00 2.38 6.73
C GLU A 89 -13.58 1.52 7.86
N THR A 90 -13.16 1.74 9.10
CA THR A 90 -13.52 0.92 10.27
C THR A 90 -15.03 0.81 10.52
N ASN A 91 -15.82 1.82 10.15
CA ASN A 91 -17.29 1.77 10.21
C ASN A 91 -17.93 0.86 9.15
N GLN A 92 -17.15 0.36 8.21
CA GLN A 92 -17.61 -0.56 7.16
C GLN A 92 -17.41 -2.04 7.54
N GLN A 93 -16.77 -2.33 8.68
CA GLN A 93 -16.40 -3.70 9.07
C GLN A 93 -17.62 -4.63 9.18
N GLU A 94 -18.73 -4.18 9.75
CA GLU A 94 -19.92 -5.01 9.92
C GLU A 94 -20.48 -5.51 8.58
N GLY A 95 -20.61 -4.61 7.59
CA GLY A 95 -21.09 -4.97 6.26
C GLY A 95 -20.10 -5.89 5.52
N LEU A 96 -18.79 -5.65 5.69
CA LEU A 96 -17.75 -6.53 5.17
C LEU A 96 -17.84 -7.94 5.76
N ASP A 97 -18.01 -8.05 7.08
CA ASP A 97 -18.15 -9.34 7.79
C ASP A 97 -19.36 -10.12 7.29
N GLN A 98 -20.52 -9.47 7.12
CA GLN A 98 -21.74 -10.07 6.57
C GLN A 98 -21.50 -10.60 5.15
N TYR A 99 -20.79 -9.83 4.33
CA TYR A 99 -20.42 -10.27 2.98
C TYR A 99 -19.47 -11.48 2.99
N LEU A 100 -18.42 -11.44 3.81
CA LEU A 100 -17.45 -12.54 3.94
C LEU A 100 -18.12 -13.84 4.43
N LYS A 101 -19.05 -13.75 5.36
CA LYS A 101 -19.85 -14.89 5.87
C LYS A 101 -20.90 -15.40 4.87
N GLY A 102 -21.15 -14.66 3.77
CA GLY A 102 -22.20 -15.00 2.80
C GLY A 102 -23.62 -14.67 3.27
N GLU A 103 -23.77 -13.84 4.28
CA GLU A 103 -25.07 -13.40 4.82
C GLU A 103 -25.72 -12.34 3.90
N VAL A 104 -24.89 -11.60 3.15
CA VAL A 104 -25.34 -10.64 2.13
C VAL A 104 -24.66 -10.91 0.79
N GLU A 105 -25.38 -10.65 -0.28
CA GLU A 105 -24.86 -10.72 -1.65
C GLU A 105 -23.87 -9.58 -1.94
N LYS A 106 -22.86 -9.84 -2.82
CA LYS A 106 -21.89 -8.82 -3.25
C LYS A 106 -22.55 -7.49 -3.62
N LYS A 107 -23.57 -7.55 -4.48
CA LYS A 107 -24.25 -6.34 -4.97
C LYS A 107 -24.90 -5.54 -3.83
N VAL A 108 -25.46 -6.21 -2.83
CA VAL A 108 -26.07 -5.53 -1.68
C VAL A 108 -25.00 -4.83 -0.86
N TRP A 109 -23.90 -5.53 -0.55
CA TRP A 109 -22.78 -4.96 0.19
C TRP A 109 -22.16 -3.76 -0.54
N THR A 110 -21.79 -3.92 -1.82
CA THR A 110 -21.13 -2.84 -2.57
C THR A 110 -22.02 -1.63 -2.81
N GLN A 111 -23.34 -1.81 -2.90
CA GLN A 111 -24.28 -0.69 -3.05
C GLN A 111 -24.61 0.03 -1.73
N SER A 112 -24.46 -0.66 -0.58
CA SER A 112 -24.72 -0.08 0.74
C SER A 112 -23.49 0.50 1.43
N THR A 113 -22.30 0.35 0.82
CA THR A 113 -21.02 0.77 1.38
C THR A 113 -20.41 1.87 0.51
N ASP A 114 -19.91 2.95 1.15
CA ASP A 114 -19.19 4.02 0.44
C ASP A 114 -17.76 3.56 0.10
N LEU A 115 -17.66 2.81 -1.00
CA LEU A 115 -16.41 2.24 -1.49
C LEU A 115 -15.69 3.18 -2.46
N TRP A 116 -14.40 2.99 -2.62
CA TRP A 116 -13.62 3.72 -3.62
C TRP A 116 -14.12 3.40 -5.04
N SER A 117 -14.02 4.36 -5.96
CA SER A 117 -14.56 4.24 -7.32
C SER A 117 -13.94 3.10 -8.14
N ASN A 118 -12.73 2.68 -7.81
CA ASN A 118 -12.01 1.56 -8.42
C ASN A 118 -12.14 0.25 -7.61
N HIS A 119 -13.01 0.22 -6.59
CA HIS A 119 -13.14 -0.95 -5.72
C HIS A 119 -13.44 -2.24 -6.49
N ASP A 120 -14.37 -2.18 -7.45
CA ASP A 120 -14.82 -3.38 -8.19
C ASP A 120 -13.71 -4.05 -8.98
N THR A 121 -12.76 -3.27 -9.51
CA THR A 121 -11.66 -3.77 -10.33
C THR A 121 -10.40 -4.06 -9.53
N ASP A 122 -10.09 -3.24 -8.55
CA ASP A 122 -8.78 -3.24 -7.91
C ASP A 122 -8.79 -3.96 -6.55
N TYR A 123 -9.84 -3.80 -5.73
CA TYR A 123 -9.88 -4.34 -4.37
C TYR A 123 -10.87 -5.49 -4.16
N GLN A 124 -11.99 -5.50 -4.88
CA GLN A 124 -12.97 -6.57 -4.79
C GLN A 124 -12.37 -7.97 -5.05
N PRO A 125 -11.44 -8.16 -6.02
CA PRO A 125 -10.81 -9.46 -6.23
C PRO A 125 -10.08 -10.01 -5.00
N VAL A 126 -9.47 -9.13 -4.19
CA VAL A 126 -8.79 -9.51 -2.94
C VAL A 126 -9.81 -9.89 -1.86
N VAL A 127 -10.90 -9.12 -1.74
CA VAL A 127 -12.01 -9.42 -0.81
C VAL A 127 -12.68 -10.75 -1.16
N ASP A 128 -12.90 -11.01 -2.46
CA ASP A 128 -13.48 -12.27 -2.93
C ASP A 128 -12.56 -13.47 -2.66
N PHE A 129 -11.26 -13.29 -2.84
CA PHE A 129 -10.27 -14.31 -2.49
C PHE A 129 -10.29 -14.62 -0.99
N CYS A 130 -10.29 -13.59 -0.14
CA CYS A 130 -10.40 -13.79 1.31
C CYS A 130 -11.69 -14.51 1.72
N LYS A 131 -12.83 -14.18 1.09
CA LYS A 131 -14.09 -14.87 1.29
C LYS A 131 -13.99 -16.34 0.90
N GLN A 132 -13.41 -16.65 -0.25
CA GLN A 132 -13.25 -18.01 -0.75
C GLN A 132 -12.38 -18.86 0.17
N GLU A 133 -11.26 -18.31 0.66
CA GLU A 133 -10.30 -19.00 1.50
C GLU A 133 -10.65 -18.96 3.01
N GLY A 134 -11.70 -18.23 3.40
CA GLY A 134 -12.08 -18.03 4.79
C GLY A 134 -11.07 -17.20 5.60
N ILE A 135 -10.33 -16.30 4.93
CA ILE A 135 -9.36 -15.42 5.55
C ILE A 135 -10.08 -14.19 6.11
N PRO A 136 -9.87 -13.83 7.39
CA PRO A 136 -10.40 -12.59 7.96
C PRO A 136 -9.90 -11.36 7.19
N PHE A 137 -10.80 -10.45 6.84
CA PHE A 137 -10.46 -9.18 6.19
C PHE A 137 -10.89 -8.02 7.10
N ILE A 138 -9.96 -7.14 7.43
CA ILE A 138 -10.12 -6.07 8.40
C ILE A 138 -10.17 -4.71 7.68
N ALA A 139 -11.23 -3.96 7.90
CA ALA A 139 -11.33 -2.56 7.53
C ALA A 139 -10.47 -1.75 8.52
N THR A 140 -9.40 -1.13 8.03
CA THR A 140 -8.37 -0.60 8.94
C THR A 140 -8.34 0.91 9.05
N ASN A 141 -8.83 1.65 8.03
CA ASN A 141 -8.70 3.10 8.03
C ASN A 141 -9.75 3.78 8.91
N ILE A 142 -9.38 4.92 9.47
CA ILE A 142 -10.35 5.81 10.13
C ILE A 142 -11.37 6.33 9.10
N PRO A 143 -12.66 6.48 9.44
CA PRO A 143 -13.60 7.14 8.53
C PRO A 143 -13.10 8.51 8.08
N ARG A 144 -13.11 8.73 6.75
CA ARG A 144 -12.54 9.93 6.11
C ARG A 144 -13.09 11.25 6.67
N THR A 145 -14.30 11.22 7.20
CA THR A 145 -14.92 12.39 7.83
C THR A 145 -14.12 12.89 9.03
N TYR A 146 -13.58 11.98 9.84
CA TYR A 146 -12.77 12.36 11.01
C TYR A 146 -11.35 12.79 10.60
N ALA A 147 -10.72 12.14 9.65
CA ALA A 147 -9.44 12.60 9.12
C ALA A 147 -9.54 14.00 8.50
N ARG A 148 -10.62 14.28 7.74
CA ARG A 148 -10.92 15.62 7.20
C ARG A 148 -11.19 16.64 8.33
N LYS A 149 -11.86 16.24 9.40
CA LYS A 149 -12.07 17.11 10.58
C LYS A 149 -10.74 17.47 11.21
N VAL A 150 -9.85 16.51 11.43
CA VAL A 150 -8.49 16.76 11.96
C VAL A 150 -7.69 17.69 11.07
N SER A 151 -7.72 17.51 9.75
CA SER A 151 -6.97 18.37 8.83
C SER A 151 -7.42 19.84 8.86
N ARG A 152 -8.68 20.10 9.20
CA ARG A 152 -9.27 21.47 9.27
C ARG A 152 -9.17 22.08 10.65
N GLU A 153 -9.43 21.31 11.69
CA GLU A 153 -9.69 21.79 13.05
C GLU A 153 -8.64 21.31 14.07
N GLY A 154 -7.72 20.42 13.65
CA GLY A 154 -6.72 19.82 14.53
C GLY A 154 -7.23 18.59 15.30
N ILE A 155 -6.30 17.85 15.90
CA ILE A 155 -6.58 16.56 16.56
C ILE A 155 -7.53 16.71 17.76
N ALA A 156 -7.46 17.82 18.50
CA ALA A 156 -8.34 18.09 19.65
C ALA A 156 -9.82 18.19 19.26
N SER A 157 -10.14 18.38 17.99
CA SER A 157 -11.53 18.38 17.51
C SER A 157 -12.25 17.05 17.70
N LEU A 158 -11.50 15.97 17.93
CA LEU A 158 -12.04 14.63 18.17
C LEU A 158 -12.40 14.38 19.65
N ASP A 159 -11.92 15.21 20.58
CA ASP A 159 -12.13 15.00 22.01
C ASP A 159 -13.60 15.01 22.40
N SER A 160 -14.42 15.80 21.67
CA SER A 160 -15.86 15.97 21.93
C SER A 160 -16.74 14.90 21.26
N LEU A 161 -16.17 13.95 20.51
CA LEU A 161 -16.95 12.90 19.87
C LEU A 161 -17.52 11.92 20.92
N PRO A 162 -18.69 11.31 20.64
CA PRO A 162 -19.22 10.20 21.41
C PRO A 162 -18.26 8.99 21.46
N ASP A 163 -18.34 8.17 22.49
CA ASP A 163 -17.45 7.01 22.66
C ASP A 163 -17.59 5.98 21.51
N GLU A 164 -18.78 5.81 20.95
CA GLU A 164 -19.05 4.97 19.79
C GLU A 164 -18.31 5.43 18.52
N GLU A 165 -18.18 6.75 18.33
CA GLU A 165 -17.39 7.29 17.22
C GLU A 165 -15.89 7.19 17.48
N LYS A 166 -15.46 7.42 18.72
CA LYS A 166 -14.06 7.21 19.14
C LYS A 166 -13.61 5.76 19.00
N ALA A 167 -14.50 4.80 19.13
CA ALA A 167 -14.21 3.37 18.92
C ALA A 167 -13.81 3.04 17.46
N LEU A 168 -14.12 3.93 16.51
CA LEU A 168 -13.76 3.79 15.09
C LEU A 168 -12.30 4.15 14.79
N MET A 169 -11.54 4.66 15.74
CA MET A 169 -10.17 5.11 15.57
C MET A 169 -9.24 4.59 16.67
N VAL A 170 -7.96 4.88 16.56
CA VAL A 170 -7.00 4.65 17.65
C VAL A 170 -7.44 5.37 18.92
N ASN A 171 -7.15 4.79 20.10
CA ASN A 171 -7.45 5.43 21.37
C ASN A 171 -6.75 6.80 21.47
N LEU A 172 -7.52 7.83 21.88
CA LEU A 172 -7.00 9.18 22.09
C LEU A 172 -6.65 9.40 23.58
N PRO A 173 -5.56 10.14 23.88
CA PRO A 173 -4.55 10.64 22.94
C PRO A 173 -3.60 9.54 22.48
N PHE A 174 -3.00 9.72 21.29
CA PHE A 174 -1.94 8.87 20.78
C PHE A 174 -0.68 9.71 20.44
N PRO A 175 0.53 9.12 20.42
CA PRO A 175 1.74 9.86 20.12
C PRO A 175 1.81 10.22 18.64
N ILE A 176 2.17 11.47 18.34
CA ILE A 176 2.52 11.93 16.99
C ILE A 176 3.95 12.43 17.03
N ASP A 177 4.83 11.82 16.25
CA ASP A 177 6.21 12.27 16.10
C ASP A 177 6.31 13.10 14.80
N PHE A 178 6.23 14.42 14.94
CA PHE A 178 6.29 15.35 13.81
C PHE A 178 7.67 15.41 13.14
N ASP A 179 8.70 14.83 13.76
CA ASP A 179 10.07 14.78 13.25
C ASP A 179 10.33 13.50 12.45
N LEU A 180 9.36 12.58 12.34
CA LEU A 180 9.47 11.49 11.38
C LEU A 180 9.72 12.05 9.98
N PRO A 181 10.74 11.56 9.26
CA PRO A 181 11.12 12.10 7.94
C PRO A 181 9.96 12.26 6.96
N SER A 182 9.02 11.30 6.89
CA SER A 182 7.82 11.40 6.05
C SER A 182 6.91 12.55 6.47
N TYR A 183 6.67 12.72 7.77
CA TYR A 183 5.81 13.78 8.31
C TYR A 183 6.48 15.15 8.22
N ALA A 184 7.79 15.23 8.47
CA ALA A 184 8.57 16.46 8.30
C ALA A 184 8.54 16.92 6.83
N LYS A 185 8.75 15.99 5.87
CA LYS A 185 8.66 16.27 4.44
C LYS A 185 7.25 16.72 4.03
N MET A 186 6.21 16.09 4.55
CA MET A 186 4.82 16.47 4.31
C MET A 186 4.53 17.89 4.82
N LYS A 187 5.02 18.24 6.00
CA LYS A 187 4.92 19.60 6.57
C LYS A 187 5.65 20.63 5.70
N GLU A 188 6.81 20.27 5.17
CA GLU A 188 7.62 21.13 4.28
C GLU A 188 6.91 21.38 2.93
N MET A 189 6.31 20.35 2.35
CA MET A 189 5.54 20.45 1.09
C MET A 189 4.32 21.36 1.20
N MET A 190 3.70 21.45 2.39
CA MET A 190 2.58 22.38 2.64
C MET A 190 3.04 23.83 2.69
N GLY A 191 4.31 24.12 2.54
CA GLY A 191 4.94 25.42 2.55
C GLY A 191 5.11 25.95 3.98
N GLY A 192 6.33 26.30 4.37
CA GLY A 192 6.65 26.88 5.68
C GLY A 192 5.93 28.19 6.02
N HIS A 193 4.95 28.61 5.21
CA HIS A 193 4.07 29.77 5.35
C HIS A 193 2.61 29.40 5.58
N ALA A 194 2.27 28.14 5.86
CA ALA A 194 0.92 27.77 6.25
C ALA A 194 0.59 28.43 7.59
N HIS A 195 -0.24 29.49 7.55
CA HIS A 195 -0.65 30.22 8.73
C HIS A 195 -1.48 29.33 9.67
N GLY A 196 -1.21 29.44 10.99
CA GLY A 196 -2.14 28.96 12.02
C GLY A 196 -2.22 27.44 12.23
N GLY A 197 -1.10 26.69 12.14
CA GLY A 197 -1.11 25.25 12.47
C GLY A 197 -1.66 24.33 11.38
N MET A 198 -1.97 24.84 10.19
CA MET A 198 -2.56 24.04 9.08
C MET A 198 -1.65 22.90 8.64
N ALA A 199 -0.34 23.10 8.57
CA ALA A 199 0.60 22.04 8.21
C ALA A 199 0.65 20.94 9.29
N GLU A 200 0.58 21.32 10.57
CA GLU A 200 0.51 20.36 11.69
C GLU A 200 -0.80 19.59 11.68
N ASN A 201 -1.93 20.26 11.39
CA ASN A 201 -3.21 19.59 11.26
C ASN A 201 -3.22 18.59 10.11
N PHE A 202 -2.57 18.92 8.99
CA PHE A 202 -2.45 18.00 7.84
C PHE A 202 -1.63 16.77 8.19
N VAL A 203 -0.48 16.95 8.86
CA VAL A 203 0.32 15.84 9.38
C VAL A 203 -0.45 15.03 10.43
N SER A 204 -1.19 15.71 11.33
CA SER A 204 -2.03 15.02 12.33
C SER A 204 -3.14 14.18 11.69
N ALA A 205 -3.70 14.65 10.56
CA ALA A 205 -4.69 13.89 9.80
C ALA A 205 -4.07 12.64 9.12
N GLN A 206 -2.83 12.71 8.69
CA GLN A 206 -2.09 11.54 8.21
C GLN A 206 -1.75 10.60 9.37
N ALA A 207 -1.23 11.15 10.46
CA ALA A 207 -0.82 10.37 11.63
C ALA A 207 -1.98 9.59 12.27
N ILE A 208 -3.20 10.17 12.34
CA ILE A 208 -4.35 9.42 12.88
C ILE A 208 -4.82 8.30 11.96
N LYS A 209 -4.66 8.42 10.63
CA LYS A 209 -4.89 7.31 9.70
C LYS A 209 -3.89 6.19 9.99
N ASP A 210 -2.58 6.51 9.99
CA ASP A 210 -1.50 5.55 10.24
C ASP A 210 -1.68 4.85 11.58
N ALA A 211 -1.95 5.61 12.65
CA ALA A 211 -2.15 5.07 13.98
C ALA A 211 -3.42 4.20 14.08
N THR A 212 -4.50 4.55 13.38
CA THR A 212 -5.73 3.76 13.36
C THR A 212 -5.52 2.45 12.59
N MET A 213 -4.88 2.49 11.43
CA MET A 213 -4.53 1.28 10.68
C MET A 213 -3.62 0.36 11.49
N ALA A 214 -2.60 0.91 12.15
CA ALA A 214 -1.72 0.15 13.04
C ALA A 214 -2.46 -0.45 14.25
N ASP A 215 -3.39 0.30 14.87
CA ASP A 215 -4.23 -0.20 15.98
C ASP A 215 -5.08 -1.39 15.53
N ARG A 216 -5.67 -1.35 14.32
CA ARG A 216 -6.44 -2.46 13.76
C ARG A 216 -5.55 -3.66 13.43
N ILE A 217 -4.34 -3.43 12.93
CA ILE A 217 -3.35 -4.49 12.73
C ILE A 217 -3.04 -5.16 14.08
N LEU A 218 -2.63 -4.40 15.09
CA LEU A 218 -2.25 -4.91 16.40
C LEU A 218 -3.39 -5.65 17.13
N LYS A 219 -4.63 -5.20 16.99
CA LYS A 219 -5.80 -5.86 17.57
C LYS A 219 -6.17 -7.19 16.92
N ASN A 220 -5.84 -7.37 15.64
CA ASN A 220 -6.23 -8.52 14.85
C ASN A 220 -5.07 -9.45 14.50
N TRP A 221 -3.81 -8.99 14.61
CA TRP A 221 -2.62 -9.81 14.50
C TRP A 221 -2.36 -10.57 15.81
N LYS A 222 -1.88 -11.79 15.70
CA LYS A 222 -1.40 -12.62 16.81
C LYS A 222 -0.10 -13.29 16.42
N GLU A 223 0.78 -13.52 17.39
CA GLU A 223 2.01 -14.29 17.19
C GLU A 223 1.75 -15.60 16.43
N GLY A 224 2.60 -15.90 15.46
CA GLY A 224 2.47 -17.03 14.54
C GLY A 224 1.48 -16.83 13.39
N LYS A 225 0.84 -15.67 13.29
CA LYS A 225 0.00 -15.26 12.15
C LYS A 225 0.73 -14.23 11.28
N VAL A 226 0.31 -14.14 10.02
CA VAL A 226 0.75 -13.10 9.10
C VAL A 226 -0.40 -12.12 8.88
N PHE A 227 -0.18 -10.85 9.19
CA PHE A 227 -1.08 -9.77 8.82
C PHE A 227 -0.57 -9.12 7.52
N TYR A 228 -1.31 -9.30 6.43
CA TYR A 228 -1.03 -8.68 5.13
C TYR A 228 -1.89 -7.44 4.97
N HIS A 229 -1.26 -6.27 4.92
CA HIS A 229 -1.94 -4.98 4.87
C HIS A 229 -1.68 -4.25 3.56
N MET A 230 -2.73 -3.85 2.84
CA MET A 230 -2.66 -3.05 1.61
C MET A 230 -2.92 -1.58 1.95
N ASN A 231 -2.03 -0.72 1.51
CA ASN A 231 -2.09 0.73 1.77
C ASN A 231 -1.33 1.49 0.69
N GLY A 232 -1.64 2.77 0.50
CA GLY A 232 -0.80 3.64 -0.32
C GLY A 232 0.63 3.67 0.21
N SER A 233 1.63 3.65 -0.68
CA SER A 233 3.05 3.53 -0.32
C SER A 233 3.51 4.55 0.73
N TYR A 234 2.91 5.74 0.72
CA TYR A 234 3.21 6.81 1.67
C TYR A 234 2.95 6.45 3.14
N HIS A 235 2.08 5.46 3.40
CA HIS A 235 1.73 4.99 4.75
C HIS A 235 2.72 3.99 5.34
N SER A 236 3.65 3.43 4.52
CA SER A 236 4.58 2.37 4.97
C SER A 236 5.99 2.48 4.40
N ASP A 237 6.27 3.45 3.51
CA ASP A 237 7.62 3.71 3.01
C ASP A 237 8.55 4.06 4.19
N ASP A 238 9.83 3.72 4.04
CA ASP A 238 10.88 3.94 5.04
C ASP A 238 10.62 3.25 6.40
N LYS A 239 9.63 2.33 6.45
CA LYS A 239 9.08 1.72 7.69
C LYS A 239 8.54 2.75 8.68
N GLU A 240 8.09 3.87 8.17
CA GLU A 240 7.41 4.92 8.91
C GLU A 240 5.88 4.70 8.91
N GLY A 241 5.11 5.71 9.27
CA GLY A 241 3.65 5.65 9.28
C GLY A 241 3.11 4.44 10.05
N ILE A 242 2.36 3.57 9.37
CA ILE A 242 1.76 2.37 9.96
C ILE A 242 2.80 1.52 10.69
N LEU A 243 3.93 1.23 10.03
CA LEU A 243 4.94 0.33 10.57
C LEU A 243 5.66 0.91 11.80
N TRP A 244 5.81 2.22 11.88
CA TRP A 244 6.34 2.87 13.09
C TRP A 244 5.41 2.68 14.30
N TYR A 245 4.09 2.81 14.12
CA TYR A 245 3.13 2.54 15.18
C TYR A 245 3.07 1.06 15.55
N VAL A 246 3.10 0.17 14.55
CA VAL A 246 3.13 -1.29 14.80
C VAL A 246 4.38 -1.68 15.60
N ALA A 247 5.56 -1.16 15.23
CA ALA A 247 6.80 -1.43 15.95
C ALA A 247 6.77 -0.97 17.40
N LYS A 248 6.02 0.10 17.73
CA LYS A 248 5.83 0.55 19.12
C LYS A 248 4.91 -0.38 19.91
N GLY A 249 3.87 -0.93 19.26
CA GLY A 249 2.91 -1.83 19.90
C GLY A 249 3.37 -3.30 19.97
N ALA A 250 4.20 -3.73 19.04
CA ALA A 250 4.74 -5.08 18.91
C ALA A 250 6.23 -5.04 18.49
N PRO A 251 7.15 -4.66 19.41
CA PRO A 251 8.56 -4.43 19.07
C PRO A 251 9.31 -5.68 18.61
N ASP A 252 8.81 -6.86 18.95
CA ASP A 252 9.42 -8.15 18.56
C ASP A 252 8.87 -8.69 17.25
N ALA A 253 7.82 -8.09 16.68
CA ALA A 253 7.22 -8.53 15.42
C ALA A 253 8.15 -8.28 14.24
N THR A 254 8.27 -9.27 13.35
CA THR A 254 9.03 -9.13 12.11
C THR A 254 8.22 -8.36 11.07
N LEU A 255 8.61 -7.10 10.83
CA LEU A 255 7.95 -6.20 9.90
C LEU A 255 8.61 -6.25 8.52
N LYS A 256 7.81 -6.39 7.47
CA LYS A 256 8.24 -6.30 6.07
C LYS A 256 7.40 -5.27 5.34
N ASN A 257 8.02 -4.60 4.36
CA ASN A 257 7.26 -3.74 3.46
C ASN A 257 7.67 -3.93 2.00
N ILE A 258 6.69 -3.73 1.15
CA ILE A 258 6.80 -3.61 -0.30
C ILE A 258 6.44 -2.16 -0.63
N SER A 259 7.14 -1.55 -1.55
CA SER A 259 6.75 -0.24 -2.10
C SER A 259 6.72 -0.30 -3.62
N VAL A 260 5.64 0.19 -4.21
CA VAL A 260 5.48 0.32 -5.65
C VAL A 260 5.80 1.75 -6.06
N VAL A 261 6.68 1.92 -7.05
CA VAL A 261 7.10 3.22 -7.57
C VAL A 261 7.06 3.24 -9.09
N GLU A 262 6.93 4.42 -9.67
CA GLU A 262 6.93 4.64 -11.12
C GLU A 262 8.21 5.26 -11.60
N GLN A 263 8.78 4.70 -12.69
CA GLN A 263 9.95 5.23 -13.37
C GLN A 263 9.78 5.15 -14.89
N ALA A 264 10.52 5.98 -15.62
CA ALA A 264 10.58 5.87 -17.09
C ALA A 264 11.38 4.64 -17.53
N ASP A 265 12.48 4.36 -16.86
CA ASP A 265 13.33 3.18 -17.05
C ASP A 265 13.22 2.29 -15.82
N ILE A 266 12.76 1.06 -16.01
CA ILE A 266 12.57 0.10 -14.92
C ILE A 266 13.69 -0.94 -14.83
N SER A 267 14.77 -0.79 -15.60
CA SER A 267 15.93 -1.70 -15.58
C SER A 267 16.79 -1.56 -14.33
N GLU A 268 16.77 -0.40 -13.69
CA GLU A 268 17.49 -0.08 -12.46
C GLU A 268 16.58 0.72 -11.50
N LEU A 269 16.76 0.51 -10.20
CA LEU A 269 16.05 1.30 -9.18
C LEU A 269 16.70 2.69 -9.06
N SER A 270 15.91 3.74 -9.20
CA SER A 270 16.37 5.12 -9.02
C SER A 270 16.88 5.37 -7.59
N LYS A 271 17.93 6.17 -7.47
CA LYS A 271 18.60 6.42 -6.18
C LYS A 271 17.67 6.99 -5.11
N GLU A 272 16.66 7.76 -5.50
CA GLU A 272 15.67 8.36 -4.60
C GLU A 272 14.76 7.33 -3.91
N TYR A 273 14.70 6.11 -4.44
CA TYR A 273 13.89 5.01 -3.89
C TYR A 273 14.71 3.99 -3.08
N LEU A 274 16.04 4.14 -3.05
CA LEU A 274 16.89 3.25 -2.26
C LEU A 274 16.54 3.37 -0.76
N GLY A 275 16.38 2.24 -0.12
CA GLY A 275 16.12 2.13 1.32
C GLY A 275 14.64 2.24 1.72
N LYS A 276 13.74 2.64 0.83
CA LYS A 276 12.33 2.87 1.17
C LYS A 276 11.56 1.63 1.62
N ALA A 277 11.91 0.47 1.07
CA ALA A 277 11.25 -0.79 1.45
C ALA A 277 12.21 -1.98 1.38
N ASP A 278 11.81 -3.09 2.00
CA ASP A 278 12.52 -4.38 1.88
C ASP A 278 12.47 -4.86 0.41
N ILE A 279 11.35 -4.61 -0.26
CA ILE A 279 11.08 -4.95 -1.65
C ILE A 279 10.55 -3.73 -2.39
N MET A 280 11.18 -3.38 -3.49
CA MET A 280 10.76 -2.31 -4.40
C MET A 280 10.21 -2.92 -5.68
N ILE A 281 8.98 -2.59 -6.02
CA ILE A 281 8.35 -2.94 -7.30
C ILE A 281 8.35 -1.67 -8.14
N VAL A 282 9.01 -1.73 -9.29
CA VAL A 282 9.10 -0.59 -10.22
C VAL A 282 8.21 -0.87 -11.42
N VAL A 283 7.30 0.04 -11.69
CA VAL A 283 6.40 -0.01 -12.85
C VAL A 283 6.71 1.14 -13.82
N PRO A 284 6.52 0.96 -15.13
CA PRO A 284 6.77 2.04 -16.08
C PRO A 284 5.73 3.16 -15.89
N ASN A 285 6.19 4.40 -15.87
CA ASN A 285 5.32 5.59 -15.75
C ASN A 285 4.37 5.77 -16.97
N SER A 286 4.60 5.02 -18.05
CA SER A 286 3.70 4.93 -19.21
C SER A 286 2.55 3.94 -19.03
N MET A 287 2.45 3.25 -17.87
CA MET A 287 1.37 2.33 -17.57
C MET A 287 0.03 3.07 -17.54
N THR A 288 -0.99 2.52 -18.22
CA THR A 288 -2.35 3.05 -18.13
C THR A 288 -2.89 2.93 -16.71
N LYS A 289 -3.60 3.96 -16.29
CA LYS A 289 -4.15 4.05 -14.91
C LYS A 289 -5.56 3.49 -14.87
N THR A 290 -5.95 2.89 -13.74
CA THR A 290 -7.33 2.42 -13.51
C THR A 290 -8.30 3.59 -13.38
N TYR A 291 -7.82 4.74 -12.89
CA TYR A 291 -8.52 6.03 -12.90
C TYR A 291 -7.51 7.18 -12.90
N LEU A 292 -7.96 8.35 -13.31
CA LEU A 292 -7.12 9.55 -13.24
C LEU A 292 -7.38 10.25 -11.89
N THR A 293 -6.32 10.50 -11.14
CA THR A 293 -6.41 11.33 -9.94
C THR A 293 -6.69 12.77 -10.36
N GLY A 294 -7.93 13.21 -10.27
CA GLY A 294 -8.25 14.63 -10.16
C GLY A 294 -7.98 15.05 -8.71
N PHE A 295 -7.49 16.25 -8.50
CA PHE A 295 -7.53 16.83 -7.16
C PHE A 295 -9.00 16.93 -6.76
N GLU A 296 -9.49 15.97 -5.96
CA GLU A 296 -10.77 16.06 -5.26
C GLU A 296 -10.60 16.81 -3.94
#